data_96b7229a7b329f1caaffc3a56a310bce
#
_entry.id   96b7229a7b329f1caaffc3a56a310bce
#
_cell.length_a   1.000
_cell.length_b   1.000
_cell.length_c   1.000
_cell.angle_alpha   90.00
_cell.angle_beta   90.00
_cell.angle_gamma   90.00
#
_symmetry.space_group_name_H-M   'P 1'
#
loop_
_entity.id
_entity.type
_entity.pdbx_description
1 polymer ?
#
loop_
_entity_poly.entity_id
_entity_poly.type
_entity_poly.pdbx_seq_one_letter_code
_entity_poly.pdbx_strand_id
1 'polypeptide(L)'
;MAATQRQRKNRKKQNRIVFLAAALFFVFCCVITAGEAYGWQTPRWADIEAALGVAPAPAATTDGQTEIHFIDVGQADATLIRQNDEYCLIDAGDVGTADQLVAYLKSAGVTKLRCVVMTHPHADHIGGMPAVLQNFAVDEFILPDFTKLSFEPTSSILASTLQELQTQKQNGCQVVTAERGQEVAIGDGTLRVLLAGVETDNTNNLSVCTKFTAGSFSCLFTGDGEAAVEKELLAVEPDLRATLFHAAHHGSSTSNTAKLLAAVKPSYIIISCGLDNSYGHPHAEILKRFQQSGAAIYRTDHNGSIVVSVSPGGEITVHPATESEAA
;
A
#
# COMPACT_ATOMS: atom_id res chain seq x y z
N MET A 1 9.68 54.83 7.80
CA MET A 1 8.39 54.81 7.03
C MET A 1 8.50 54.21 5.62
N ALA A 2 9.59 54.40 4.86
CA ALA A 2 9.72 53.85 3.48
C ALA A 2 9.73 52.30 3.38
N ALA A 3 10.32 51.56 4.34
CA ALA A 3 10.36 50.10 4.35
C ALA A 3 8.98 49.44 4.47
N THR A 4 8.10 50.05 5.27
CA THR A 4 6.73 49.54 5.50
C THR A 4 5.83 49.71 4.27
N GLN A 5 6.02 50.75 3.48
CA GLN A 5 5.28 50.96 2.22
C GLN A 5 5.70 49.98 1.15
N ARG A 6 7.00 49.62 1.04
CA ARG A 6 7.52 48.65 0.09
C ARG A 6 7.02 47.23 0.41
N GLN A 7 6.97 46.85 1.68
CA GLN A 7 6.41 45.56 2.14
C GLN A 7 4.91 45.46 1.84
N ARG A 8 4.12 46.52 2.08
CA ARG A 8 2.70 46.57 1.75
C ARG A 8 2.44 46.43 0.25
N LYS A 9 3.29 47.06 -0.59
CA LYS A 9 3.19 47.00 -2.05
C LYS A 9 3.52 45.62 -2.59
N ASN A 10 4.53 44.95 -2.03
CA ASN A 10 4.89 43.58 -2.38
C ASN A 10 3.80 42.56 -1.95
N ARG A 11 3.22 42.72 -0.76
CA ARG A 11 2.12 41.86 -0.29
C ARG A 11 0.87 42.00 -1.16
N LYS A 12 0.54 43.27 -1.59
CA LYS A 12 -0.57 43.45 -2.55
C LYS A 12 -0.29 42.82 -3.90
N LYS A 13 0.95 42.85 -4.39
CA LYS A 13 1.35 42.20 -5.64
C LYS A 13 1.28 40.69 -5.53
N GLN A 14 1.77 40.11 -4.43
CA GLN A 14 1.64 38.67 -4.15
C GLN A 14 0.18 38.24 -4.06
N ASN A 15 -0.67 38.95 -3.32
CA ASN A 15 -2.10 38.60 -3.21
C ASN A 15 -2.81 38.69 -4.58
N ARG A 16 -2.44 39.64 -5.45
CA ARG A 16 -2.98 39.70 -6.82
C ARG A 16 -2.54 38.52 -7.68
N ILE A 17 -1.28 38.06 -7.57
CA ILE A 17 -0.76 36.90 -8.28
C ILE A 17 -1.48 35.67 -7.80
N VAL A 18 -1.63 35.45 -6.49
CA VAL A 18 -2.36 34.31 -5.91
C VAL A 18 -3.82 34.31 -6.34
N PHE A 19 -4.48 35.47 -6.32
CA PHE A 19 -5.87 35.59 -6.76
C PHE A 19 -6.03 35.28 -8.26
N LEU A 20 -5.12 35.78 -9.11
CA LEU A 20 -5.12 35.49 -10.54
C LEU A 20 -4.87 33.98 -10.81
N ALA A 21 -3.92 33.38 -10.09
CA ALA A 21 -3.66 31.94 -10.20
C ALA A 21 -4.88 31.11 -9.77
N ALA A 22 -5.52 31.47 -8.66
CA ALA A 22 -6.74 30.80 -8.20
C ALA A 22 -7.91 30.97 -9.18
N ALA A 23 -8.07 32.16 -9.79
CA ALA A 23 -9.11 32.40 -10.78
C ALA A 23 -8.85 31.59 -12.08
N LEU A 24 -7.59 31.53 -12.54
CA LEU A 24 -7.20 30.72 -13.70
C LEU A 24 -7.41 29.23 -13.43
N PHE A 25 -7.06 28.75 -12.24
CA PHE A 25 -7.29 27.37 -11.83
C PHE A 25 -8.80 27.06 -11.79
N PHE A 26 -9.62 27.97 -11.25
CA PHE A 26 -11.07 27.80 -11.24
C PHE A 26 -11.66 27.72 -12.66
N VAL A 27 -11.22 28.60 -13.57
CA VAL A 27 -11.65 28.57 -14.99
C VAL A 27 -11.21 27.24 -15.64
N PHE A 28 -9.98 26.80 -15.39
CA PHE A 28 -9.48 25.52 -15.87
C PHE A 28 -10.37 24.36 -15.41
N CYS A 29 -10.68 24.28 -14.10
CA CYS A 29 -11.60 23.27 -13.56
C CYS A 29 -12.98 23.30 -14.25
N CYS A 30 -13.54 24.50 -14.44
CA CYS A 30 -14.84 24.63 -15.13
C CYS A 30 -14.79 24.16 -16.58
N VAL A 31 -13.69 24.44 -17.30
CA VAL A 31 -13.53 23.99 -18.72
C VAL A 31 -13.41 22.48 -18.81
N ILE A 32 -12.64 21.82 -17.92
CA ILE A 32 -12.51 20.39 -17.89
C ILE A 32 -13.86 19.71 -17.57
N THR A 33 -14.54 20.17 -16.50
CA THR A 33 -15.83 19.61 -16.11
C THR A 33 -16.91 19.80 -17.20
N ALA A 34 -16.93 20.97 -17.85
CA ALA A 34 -17.83 21.19 -18.99
C ALA A 34 -17.43 20.32 -20.19
N GLY A 35 -16.13 20.15 -20.45
CA GLY A 35 -15.63 19.28 -21.51
C GLY A 35 -16.11 17.84 -21.35
N GLU A 36 -16.00 17.28 -20.15
CA GLU A 36 -16.53 15.93 -19.84
C GLU A 36 -18.05 15.86 -20.00
N ALA A 37 -18.79 16.86 -19.50
CA ALA A 37 -20.24 16.89 -19.57
C ALA A 37 -20.79 17.03 -21.00
N TYR A 38 -20.09 17.77 -21.88
CA TYR A 38 -20.53 18.08 -23.23
C TYR A 38 -19.74 17.34 -24.32
N GLY A 39 -18.82 16.43 -23.94
CA GLY A 39 -18.05 15.60 -24.89
C GLY A 39 -17.06 16.40 -25.74
N TRP A 40 -16.49 17.50 -25.21
CA TRP A 40 -15.45 18.26 -25.91
C TRP A 40 -14.12 17.51 -25.91
N GLN A 41 -13.24 17.84 -26.89
CA GLN A 41 -11.87 17.31 -26.91
C GLN A 41 -10.99 18.04 -25.86
N THR A 42 -11.29 17.85 -24.59
CA THR A 42 -10.47 18.31 -23.45
C THR A 42 -9.91 17.09 -22.73
N PRO A 43 -8.75 17.20 -22.07
CA PRO A 43 -8.31 16.14 -21.16
C PRO A 43 -9.40 15.86 -20.13
N ARG A 44 -9.63 14.59 -19.79
CA ARG A 44 -10.56 14.22 -18.72
C ARG A 44 -9.88 14.43 -17.36
N TRP A 45 -10.66 14.59 -16.30
CA TRP A 45 -10.12 14.65 -14.94
C TRP A 45 -9.26 13.45 -14.62
N ALA A 46 -9.66 12.26 -15.02
CA ALA A 46 -8.90 11.04 -14.86
C ALA A 46 -7.50 11.09 -15.51
N ASP A 47 -7.39 11.71 -16.70
CA ASP A 47 -6.11 11.86 -17.41
C ASP A 47 -5.18 12.85 -16.68
N ILE A 48 -5.75 13.88 -16.05
CA ILE A 48 -5.02 14.89 -15.26
C ILE A 48 -4.57 14.28 -13.92
N GLU A 49 -5.43 13.54 -13.25
CA GLU A 49 -5.13 12.83 -12.01
C GLU A 49 -4.02 11.80 -12.22
N ALA A 50 -4.08 11.02 -13.31
CA ALA A 50 -3.02 10.09 -13.68
C ALA A 50 -1.68 10.83 -13.95
N ALA A 51 -1.71 11.97 -14.65
CA ALA A 51 -0.51 12.76 -14.92
C ALA A 51 0.09 13.42 -13.67
N LEU A 52 -0.72 13.62 -12.63
CA LEU A 52 -0.30 14.15 -11.32
C LEU A 52 0.07 13.04 -10.32
N GLY A 53 -0.02 11.76 -10.74
CA GLY A 53 0.21 10.62 -9.86
C GLY A 53 -0.88 10.45 -8.79
N VAL A 54 -2.03 11.10 -8.96
CA VAL A 54 -3.21 10.89 -8.11
C VAL A 54 -3.99 9.75 -8.75
N ALA A 55 -4.03 8.59 -8.10
CA ALA A 55 -4.83 7.49 -8.59
C ALA A 55 -6.30 7.88 -8.68
N PRO A 56 -7.02 7.54 -9.77
CA PRO A 56 -8.46 7.74 -9.82
C PRO A 56 -9.12 7.03 -8.63
N ALA A 57 -10.11 7.70 -8.02
CA ALA A 57 -10.90 7.06 -6.97
C ALA A 57 -11.51 5.76 -7.53
N PRO A 58 -11.38 4.64 -6.81
CA PRO A 58 -12.01 3.40 -7.26
C PRO A 58 -13.50 3.61 -7.45
N ALA A 59 -14.08 2.96 -8.46
CA ALA A 59 -15.52 2.99 -8.69
C ALA A 59 -16.27 2.53 -7.42
N ALA A 60 -17.47 3.07 -7.19
CA ALA A 60 -18.30 2.65 -6.06
C ALA A 60 -18.46 1.13 -6.05
N THR A 61 -18.10 0.49 -4.93
CA THR A 61 -18.15 -0.97 -4.77
C THR A 61 -19.59 -1.44 -4.61
N THR A 62 -19.87 -2.63 -5.09
CA THR A 62 -21.11 -3.36 -4.78
C THR A 62 -20.95 -4.12 -3.45
N ASP A 63 -22.03 -4.30 -2.71
CA ASP A 63 -22.04 -5.13 -1.50
C ASP A 63 -21.43 -6.51 -1.77
N GLY A 64 -20.54 -6.95 -0.88
CA GLY A 64 -19.82 -8.21 -0.98
C GLY A 64 -18.58 -8.17 -1.88
N GLN A 65 -18.21 -7.04 -2.45
CA GLN A 65 -17.01 -6.90 -3.26
C GLN A 65 -15.77 -6.77 -2.39
N THR A 66 -14.72 -7.51 -2.75
CA THR A 66 -13.38 -7.36 -2.18
C THR A 66 -12.52 -6.55 -3.12
N GLU A 67 -11.73 -5.62 -2.59
CA GLU A 67 -10.69 -4.92 -3.34
C GLU A 67 -9.38 -4.98 -2.60
N ILE A 68 -8.30 -5.27 -3.33
CA ILE A 68 -6.93 -5.19 -2.83
C ILE A 68 -6.22 -4.13 -3.66
N HIS A 69 -5.82 -3.04 -3.02
CA HIS A 69 -5.12 -1.94 -3.67
C HIS A 69 -3.65 -2.02 -3.34
N PHE A 70 -2.81 -2.25 -4.33
CA PHE A 70 -1.36 -2.10 -4.25
C PHE A 70 -1.05 -0.68 -4.70
N ILE A 71 -0.75 0.17 -3.72
CA ILE A 71 -0.66 1.62 -3.93
C ILE A 71 0.75 1.95 -4.41
N ASP A 72 0.85 2.71 -5.52
CA ASP A 72 2.13 3.21 -5.98
C ASP A 72 2.65 4.29 -5.01
N VAL A 73 3.61 3.91 -4.21
CA VAL A 73 4.34 4.73 -3.24
C VAL A 73 5.84 4.75 -3.56
N GLY A 74 6.20 4.53 -4.83
CA GLY A 74 7.59 4.43 -5.28
C GLY A 74 8.24 3.11 -4.85
N GLN A 75 9.53 3.15 -4.45
CA GLN A 75 10.26 1.98 -3.97
C GLN A 75 9.90 1.68 -2.52
N ALA A 76 8.66 1.23 -2.29
CA ALA A 76 8.08 1.04 -0.97
C ALA A 76 6.79 0.20 -1.04
N ASP A 77 6.26 -0.24 0.09
CA ASP A 77 5.04 -1.04 0.18
C ASP A 77 3.91 -0.32 0.93
N ALA A 78 2.75 -0.27 0.31
CA ALA A 78 1.49 0.11 0.94
C ALA A 78 0.33 -0.63 0.27
N THR A 79 -0.36 -1.48 1.02
CA THR A 79 -1.49 -2.25 0.49
C THR A 79 -2.75 -2.02 1.32
N LEU A 80 -3.82 -1.58 0.66
CA LEU A 80 -5.14 -1.43 1.28
C LEU A 80 -6.02 -2.62 0.87
N ILE A 81 -6.56 -3.32 1.86
CA ILE A 81 -7.60 -4.33 1.69
C ILE A 81 -8.92 -3.66 2.03
N ARG A 82 -9.88 -3.73 1.13
CA ARG A 82 -11.27 -3.31 1.33
C ARG A 82 -12.20 -4.48 1.16
N GLN A 83 -13.07 -4.68 2.13
CA GLN A 83 -14.17 -5.64 2.05
C GLN A 83 -15.43 -4.95 2.60
N ASN A 84 -16.42 -4.72 1.74
CA ASN A 84 -17.54 -3.84 2.06
C ASN A 84 -17.04 -2.43 2.49
N ASP A 85 -17.45 -1.96 3.67
CA ASP A 85 -17.03 -0.68 4.25
C ASP A 85 -15.92 -0.84 5.30
N GLU A 86 -15.25 -1.99 5.36
CA GLU A 86 -14.13 -2.23 6.26
C GLU A 86 -12.80 -2.24 5.52
N TYR A 87 -11.80 -1.66 6.17
CA TYR A 87 -10.50 -1.40 5.58
C TYR A 87 -9.37 -1.93 6.46
N CYS A 88 -8.39 -2.59 5.85
CA CYS A 88 -7.14 -2.95 6.48
C CYS A 88 -5.97 -2.41 5.66
N LEU A 89 -5.00 -1.79 6.32
CA LEU A 89 -3.78 -1.31 5.68
C LEU A 89 -2.61 -2.21 6.11
N ILE A 90 -1.86 -2.72 5.14
CA ILE A 90 -0.59 -3.43 5.35
C ILE A 90 0.52 -2.52 4.85
N ASP A 91 1.37 -2.07 5.76
CA ASP A 91 2.44 -1.09 5.54
C ASP A 91 1.94 0.28 5.03
N ALA A 92 2.80 1.27 4.98
CA ALA A 92 2.42 2.67 4.72
C ALA A 92 3.47 3.43 3.88
N GLY A 93 4.27 2.73 3.09
CA GLY A 93 5.20 3.35 2.16
C GLY A 93 6.34 4.12 2.81
N ASP A 94 6.99 4.94 2.01
CA ASP A 94 8.13 5.78 2.41
C ASP A 94 7.67 7.15 2.96
N VAL A 95 8.55 7.81 3.71
CA VAL A 95 8.31 9.16 4.27
C VAL A 95 7.95 10.18 3.17
N GLY A 96 8.62 10.09 2.02
CA GLY A 96 8.42 11.02 0.90
C GLY A 96 7.05 10.91 0.23
N THR A 97 6.33 9.82 0.42
CA THR A 97 5.01 9.53 -0.18
C THR A 97 3.86 9.55 0.83
N ALA A 98 4.13 9.93 2.09
CA ALA A 98 3.15 9.89 3.18
C ALA A 98 1.86 10.70 2.87
N ASP A 99 1.99 11.92 2.36
CA ASP A 99 0.84 12.78 2.00
C ASP A 99 0.05 12.20 0.82
N GLN A 100 0.74 11.62 -0.16
CA GLN A 100 0.14 10.93 -1.31
C GLN A 100 -0.67 9.72 -0.84
N LEU A 101 -0.11 8.90 0.06
CA LEU A 101 -0.81 7.75 0.64
C LEU A 101 -2.07 8.19 1.38
N VAL A 102 -1.98 9.21 2.25
CA VAL A 102 -3.15 9.74 2.98
C VAL A 102 -4.22 10.25 2.01
N ALA A 103 -3.83 10.95 0.94
CA ALA A 103 -4.76 11.41 -0.09
C ALA A 103 -5.42 10.24 -0.81
N TYR A 104 -4.65 9.21 -1.17
CA TYR A 104 -5.17 7.98 -1.78
C TYR A 104 -6.20 7.29 -0.89
N LEU A 105 -5.86 7.05 0.39
CA LEU A 105 -6.77 6.41 1.34
C LEU A 105 -8.09 7.18 1.50
N LYS A 106 -8.01 8.52 1.57
CA LYS A 106 -9.21 9.38 1.59
C LYS A 106 -10.04 9.23 0.31
N SER A 107 -9.40 9.20 -0.85
CA SER A 107 -10.10 9.03 -2.14
C SER A 107 -10.73 7.64 -2.28
N ALA A 108 -10.11 6.61 -1.69
CA ALA A 108 -10.66 5.25 -1.60
C ALA A 108 -11.83 5.13 -0.59
N GLY A 109 -12.21 6.24 0.07
CA GLY A 109 -13.33 6.25 1.01
C GLY A 109 -12.98 5.83 2.44
N VAL A 110 -11.69 5.66 2.75
CA VAL A 110 -11.27 5.29 4.11
C VAL A 110 -11.61 6.42 5.08
N THR A 111 -12.46 6.13 6.04
CA THR A 111 -12.77 7.02 7.17
C THR A 111 -12.16 6.50 8.47
N LYS A 112 -11.93 5.19 8.54
CA LYS A 112 -11.38 4.47 9.67
C LYS A 112 -10.74 3.19 9.18
N LEU A 113 -9.68 2.72 9.84
CA LEU A 113 -9.03 1.45 9.55
C LEU A 113 -9.44 0.43 10.62
N ARG A 114 -10.02 -0.69 10.18
CA ARG A 114 -10.34 -1.82 11.07
C ARG A 114 -9.05 -2.46 11.59
N CYS A 115 -8.04 -2.54 10.74
CA CYS A 115 -6.73 -3.08 11.10
C CYS A 115 -5.62 -2.35 10.36
N VAL A 116 -4.47 -2.21 11.01
CA VAL A 116 -3.20 -1.83 10.39
C VAL A 116 -2.16 -2.87 10.75
N VAL A 117 -1.42 -3.36 9.78
CA VAL A 117 -0.31 -4.29 9.98
C VAL A 117 0.99 -3.59 9.62
N MET A 118 1.92 -3.50 10.57
CA MET A 118 3.33 -3.22 10.31
C MET A 118 4.01 -4.55 10.08
N THR A 119 4.52 -4.79 8.85
CA THR A 119 5.24 -6.03 8.58
C THR A 119 6.58 -6.04 9.28
N HIS A 120 7.38 -5.00 9.11
CA HIS A 120 8.66 -4.79 9.74
C HIS A 120 9.03 -3.29 9.74
N PRO A 121 10.03 -2.82 10.52
CA PRO A 121 10.22 -1.39 10.77
C PRO A 121 11.15 -0.65 9.80
N HIS A 122 11.31 -1.07 8.55
CA HIS A 122 12.04 -0.29 7.55
C HIS A 122 11.24 0.92 7.06
N ALA A 123 11.95 1.97 6.63
CA ALA A 123 11.35 3.25 6.29
C ALA A 123 10.42 3.18 5.07
N ASP A 124 10.70 2.32 4.12
CA ASP A 124 9.90 2.05 2.92
C ASP A 124 8.62 1.23 3.21
N HIS A 125 8.42 0.80 4.47
CA HIS A 125 7.20 0.14 4.95
C HIS A 125 6.45 0.98 5.98
N ILE A 126 7.16 1.74 6.81
CA ILE A 126 6.52 2.51 7.88
C ILE A 126 6.68 4.03 7.73
N GLY A 127 7.26 4.49 6.62
CA GLY A 127 7.55 5.92 6.41
C GLY A 127 6.32 6.81 6.50
N GLY A 128 5.22 6.41 5.92
CA GLY A 128 3.93 7.09 5.98
C GLY A 128 3.09 6.77 7.22
N MET A 129 3.49 5.80 8.05
CA MET A 129 2.68 5.32 9.18
C MET A 129 2.30 6.42 10.18
N PRO A 130 3.19 7.36 10.57
CA PRO A 130 2.80 8.47 11.43
C PRO A 130 1.68 9.31 10.83
N ALA A 131 1.75 9.62 9.53
CA ALA A 131 0.72 10.40 8.85
C ALA A 131 -0.62 9.64 8.75
N VAL A 132 -0.58 8.33 8.52
CA VAL A 132 -1.78 7.48 8.55
C VAL A 132 -2.43 7.53 9.92
N LEU A 133 -1.66 7.32 11.00
CA LEU A 133 -2.16 7.32 12.37
C LEU A 133 -2.68 8.70 12.82
N GLN A 134 -2.17 9.80 12.27
CA GLN A 134 -2.68 11.15 12.52
C GLN A 134 -3.99 11.45 11.78
N ASN A 135 -4.24 10.79 10.65
CA ASN A 135 -5.39 11.08 9.79
C ASN A 135 -6.56 10.12 9.95
N PHE A 136 -6.32 8.90 10.43
CA PHE A 136 -7.35 7.85 10.53
C PHE A 136 -7.38 7.24 11.92
N ALA A 137 -8.57 7.00 12.43
CA ALA A 137 -8.76 6.15 13.61
C ALA A 137 -8.48 4.68 13.23
N VAL A 138 -7.84 3.95 14.14
CA VAL A 138 -7.47 2.54 13.95
C VAL A 138 -8.08 1.72 15.08
N ASP A 139 -8.77 0.60 14.75
CA ASP A 139 -9.29 -0.29 15.80
C ASP A 139 -8.22 -1.22 16.34
N GLU A 140 -7.44 -1.82 15.47
CA GLU A 140 -6.39 -2.77 15.83
C GLU A 140 -5.11 -2.50 15.05
N PHE A 141 -3.98 -2.43 15.75
CA PHE A 141 -2.66 -2.27 15.16
C PHE A 141 -1.78 -3.47 15.52
N ILE A 142 -1.33 -4.19 14.50
CA ILE A 142 -0.48 -5.39 14.65
C ILE A 142 0.97 -5.00 14.41
N LEU A 143 1.80 -5.16 15.45
CA LEU A 143 3.24 -4.93 15.44
C LEU A 143 4.00 -6.24 15.19
N PRO A 144 5.15 -6.22 14.50
CA PRO A 144 6.06 -7.35 14.51
C PRO A 144 6.60 -7.62 15.94
N ASP A 145 7.05 -8.85 16.17
CA ASP A 145 7.66 -9.23 17.43
C ASP A 145 9.12 -8.78 17.49
N PHE A 146 9.35 -7.60 18.03
CA PHE A 146 10.71 -7.03 18.16
C PHE A 146 11.63 -7.85 19.07
N THR A 147 11.11 -8.73 19.93
CA THR A 147 11.95 -9.57 20.77
C THR A 147 12.75 -10.60 19.99
N LYS A 148 12.39 -10.85 18.74
CA LYS A 148 13.11 -11.74 17.82
C LYS A 148 14.34 -11.10 17.17
N LEU A 149 14.53 -9.78 17.31
CA LEU A 149 15.77 -9.14 16.90
C LEU A 149 16.86 -9.31 17.95
N SER A 150 18.06 -9.59 17.49
CA SER A 150 19.26 -9.65 18.35
C SER A 150 19.76 -8.26 18.80
N PHE A 151 19.13 -7.19 18.34
CA PHE A 151 19.44 -5.79 18.67
C PHE A 151 18.15 -4.95 18.77
N GLU A 152 18.22 -3.80 19.43
CA GLU A 152 17.09 -2.85 19.47
C GLU A 152 17.08 -2.03 18.17
N PRO A 153 15.95 -2.04 17.41
CA PRO A 153 15.84 -1.24 16.21
C PRO A 153 15.73 0.25 16.59
N THR A 154 16.67 1.05 16.09
CA THR A 154 16.71 2.50 16.34
C THR A 154 16.52 3.25 15.03
N SER A 155 15.31 3.74 14.78
CA SER A 155 15.04 4.65 13.68
C SER A 155 14.11 5.76 14.16
N SER A 156 14.31 6.98 13.63
CA SER A 156 13.45 8.13 13.95
C SER A 156 12.01 7.90 13.50
N ILE A 157 11.81 7.19 12.40
CA ILE A 157 10.47 6.90 11.87
C ILE A 157 9.76 5.86 12.74
N LEU A 158 10.44 4.83 13.22
CA LEU A 158 9.87 3.88 14.17
C LEU A 158 9.49 4.60 15.48
N ALA A 159 10.37 5.47 16.00
CA ALA A 159 10.07 6.25 17.21
C ALA A 159 8.83 7.13 17.02
N SER A 160 8.71 7.82 15.88
CA SER A 160 7.52 8.62 15.54
C SER A 160 6.27 7.76 15.42
N THR A 161 6.35 6.61 14.77
CA THR A 161 5.23 5.66 14.66
C THR A 161 4.76 5.19 16.04
N LEU A 162 5.70 4.78 16.90
CA LEU A 162 5.36 4.33 18.27
C LEU A 162 4.77 5.46 19.12
N GLN A 163 5.18 6.71 18.92
CA GLN A 163 4.59 7.88 19.56
C GLN A 163 3.13 8.09 19.14
N GLU A 164 2.83 8.02 17.84
CA GLU A 164 1.46 8.16 17.34
C GLU A 164 0.59 6.98 17.77
N LEU A 165 1.15 5.77 17.85
CA LEU A 165 0.45 4.60 18.40
C LEU A 165 0.04 4.77 19.86
N GLN A 166 0.84 5.47 20.68
CA GLN A 166 0.43 5.79 22.05
C GLN A 166 -0.83 6.66 22.07
N THR A 167 -0.93 7.63 21.15
CA THR A 167 -2.11 8.47 20.98
C THR A 167 -3.31 7.64 20.52
N GLN A 168 -3.13 6.78 19.52
CA GLN A 168 -4.18 5.88 19.05
C GLN A 168 -4.67 4.93 20.15
N LYS A 169 -3.75 4.39 20.94
CA LYS A 169 -4.09 3.52 22.09
C LYS A 169 -4.93 4.25 23.15
N GLN A 170 -4.64 5.54 23.41
CA GLN A 170 -5.45 6.37 24.31
C GLN A 170 -6.86 6.60 23.73
N ASN A 171 -7.01 6.58 22.41
CA ASN A 171 -8.27 6.72 21.68
C ASN A 171 -9.00 5.37 21.45
N GLY A 172 -8.52 4.27 22.01
CA GLY A 172 -9.17 2.98 22.00
C GLY A 172 -8.62 1.96 21.00
N CYS A 173 -7.55 2.28 20.26
CA CYS A 173 -6.87 1.32 19.40
C CYS A 173 -6.27 0.18 20.23
N GLN A 174 -6.52 -1.06 19.80
CA GLN A 174 -5.84 -2.24 20.35
C GLN A 174 -4.49 -2.39 19.65
N VAL A 175 -3.40 -2.24 20.40
CA VAL A 175 -2.04 -2.44 19.89
C VAL A 175 -1.54 -3.79 20.36
N VAL A 176 -1.31 -4.69 19.42
CA VAL A 176 -0.95 -6.10 19.70
C VAL A 176 0.32 -6.49 18.97
N THR A 177 1.12 -7.37 19.57
CA THR A 177 2.21 -8.03 18.87
C THR A 177 1.65 -9.18 18.02
N ALA A 178 2.12 -9.32 16.80
CA ALA A 178 1.69 -10.38 15.91
C ALA A 178 1.95 -11.77 16.53
N GLU A 179 0.93 -12.60 16.48
CA GLU A 179 1.02 -13.99 16.89
C GLU A 179 0.51 -14.90 15.77
N ARG A 180 1.21 -16.02 15.54
CA ARG A 180 0.78 -17.00 14.53
C ARG A 180 -0.62 -17.53 14.86
N GLY A 181 -1.50 -17.51 13.87
CA GLY A 181 -2.90 -17.93 14.00
C GLY A 181 -3.85 -16.83 14.45
N GLN A 182 -3.35 -15.60 14.78
CA GLN A 182 -4.19 -14.45 15.02
C GLN A 182 -5.02 -14.12 13.78
N GLU A 183 -6.30 -13.82 13.96
CA GLU A 183 -7.24 -13.51 12.88
C GLU A 183 -7.95 -12.20 13.15
N VAL A 184 -8.11 -11.39 12.11
CA VAL A 184 -8.89 -10.15 12.11
C VAL A 184 -9.94 -10.26 11.02
N ALA A 185 -11.21 -10.09 11.39
CA ALA A 185 -12.29 -9.99 10.40
C ALA A 185 -12.24 -8.61 9.70
N ILE A 186 -12.34 -8.64 8.38
CA ILE A 186 -12.46 -7.45 7.52
C ILE A 186 -13.70 -7.67 6.63
N GLY A 187 -14.83 -7.11 7.03
CA GLY A 187 -16.12 -7.45 6.43
C GLY A 187 -16.41 -8.95 6.51
N ASP A 188 -16.69 -9.58 5.38
CA ASP A 188 -16.92 -11.03 5.27
C ASP A 188 -15.60 -11.81 5.07
N GLY A 189 -14.48 -11.12 4.95
CA GLY A 189 -13.15 -11.72 4.80
C GLY A 189 -12.42 -11.84 6.13
N THR A 190 -11.28 -12.55 6.11
CA THR A 190 -10.43 -12.77 7.27
C THR A 190 -8.97 -12.53 6.89
N LEU A 191 -8.28 -11.68 7.63
CA LEU A 191 -6.83 -11.56 7.61
C LEU A 191 -6.24 -12.42 8.73
N ARG A 192 -5.40 -13.41 8.38
CA ARG A 192 -4.77 -14.31 9.32
C ARG A 192 -3.26 -14.13 9.31
N VAL A 193 -2.66 -14.02 10.49
CA VAL A 193 -1.20 -14.05 10.67
C VAL A 193 -0.73 -15.50 10.54
N LEU A 194 0.10 -15.79 9.53
CA LEU A 194 0.66 -17.11 9.27
C LEU A 194 2.00 -17.31 9.99
N LEU A 195 2.80 -16.24 10.05
CA LEU A 195 4.09 -16.22 10.72
C LEU A 195 4.40 -14.80 11.21
N ALA A 196 4.91 -14.66 12.40
CA ALA A 196 5.28 -13.39 13.00
C ALA A 196 6.82 -13.19 13.01
N GLY A 197 7.47 -13.37 11.84
CA GLY A 197 8.91 -13.30 11.70
C GLY A 197 9.67 -14.47 12.33
N VAL A 198 11.00 -14.42 12.27
CA VAL A 198 11.91 -15.42 12.86
C VAL A 198 12.97 -14.73 13.72
N GLU A 199 13.62 -15.48 14.62
CA GLU A 199 14.81 -15.02 15.35
C GLU A 199 15.90 -14.60 14.36
N THR A 200 16.42 -13.37 14.47
CA THR A 200 17.28 -12.81 13.43
C THR A 200 18.09 -11.60 13.87
N ASP A 201 19.15 -11.30 13.11
CA ASP A 201 19.87 -10.03 13.10
C ASP A 201 19.53 -9.17 11.85
N ASN A 202 18.58 -9.62 11.05
CA ASN A 202 18.11 -8.93 9.84
C ASN A 202 16.64 -8.48 10.01
N THR A 203 16.43 -7.17 10.00
CA THR A 203 15.12 -6.55 10.22
C THR A 203 14.03 -7.04 9.24
N ASN A 204 14.39 -7.35 7.98
CA ASN A 204 13.46 -7.94 7.00
C ASN A 204 12.83 -9.24 7.51
N ASN A 205 13.57 -10.03 8.25
CA ASN A 205 13.11 -11.32 8.74
C ASN A 205 12.18 -11.23 9.97
N LEU A 206 11.88 -10.01 10.45
CA LEU A 206 10.75 -9.76 11.35
C LEU A 206 9.40 -9.75 10.63
N SER A 207 9.38 -9.75 9.31
CA SER A 207 8.17 -9.57 8.51
C SER A 207 7.02 -10.44 9.00
N VAL A 208 5.91 -9.79 9.32
CA VAL A 208 4.64 -10.43 9.65
C VAL A 208 4.02 -10.93 8.36
N CYS A 209 4.03 -12.26 8.19
CA CYS A 209 3.39 -12.89 7.04
C CYS A 209 1.91 -13.07 7.28
N THR A 210 1.07 -12.57 6.38
CA THR A 210 -0.39 -12.65 6.51
C THR A 210 -1.03 -13.23 5.26
N LYS A 211 -2.21 -13.82 5.42
CA LYS A 211 -3.07 -14.27 4.32
C LYS A 211 -4.46 -13.71 4.53
N PHE A 212 -4.93 -12.95 3.54
CA PHE A 212 -6.33 -12.53 3.49
C PHE A 212 -7.13 -13.56 2.69
N THR A 213 -8.34 -13.87 3.15
CA THR A 213 -9.27 -14.78 2.47
C THR A 213 -10.68 -14.20 2.46
N ALA A 214 -11.35 -14.25 1.30
CA ALA A 214 -12.75 -13.89 1.13
C ALA A 214 -13.40 -14.86 0.14
N GLY A 215 -14.29 -15.72 0.61
CA GLY A 215 -14.85 -16.81 -0.20
C GLY A 215 -13.76 -17.71 -0.77
N SER A 216 -13.68 -17.82 -2.10
CA SER A 216 -12.66 -18.61 -2.81
C SER A 216 -11.38 -17.83 -3.12
N PHE A 217 -11.38 -16.52 -2.92
CA PHE A 217 -10.22 -15.65 -3.15
C PHE A 217 -9.28 -15.67 -1.95
N SER A 218 -7.98 -15.60 -2.23
CA SER A 218 -6.98 -15.41 -1.19
C SER A 218 -5.77 -14.66 -1.71
N CYS A 219 -5.18 -13.83 -0.84
CA CYS A 219 -3.98 -13.07 -1.09
C CYS A 219 -2.94 -13.33 0.01
N LEU A 220 -1.72 -13.68 -0.39
CA LEU A 220 -0.59 -13.92 0.52
C LEU A 220 0.33 -12.69 0.51
N PHE A 221 0.69 -12.23 1.71
CA PHE A 221 1.64 -11.16 1.98
C PHE A 221 2.76 -11.70 2.87
N THR A 222 4.00 -11.43 2.52
CA THR A 222 5.17 -11.90 3.28
C THR A 222 6.12 -10.76 3.66
N GLY A 223 5.72 -9.50 3.38
CA GLY A 223 6.57 -8.33 3.57
C GLY A 223 7.92 -8.53 2.87
N ASP A 224 9.00 -8.14 3.55
CA ASP A 224 10.37 -8.32 3.04
C ASP A 224 11.03 -9.60 3.55
N GLY A 225 10.24 -10.53 4.09
CA GLY A 225 10.74 -11.81 4.59
C GLY A 225 11.61 -12.52 3.59
N GLU A 226 12.87 -12.79 3.98
CA GLU A 226 13.84 -13.45 3.12
C GLU A 226 13.73 -14.98 3.20
N ALA A 227 14.65 -15.69 2.56
CA ALA A 227 14.65 -17.16 2.48
C ALA A 227 14.51 -17.86 3.85
N ALA A 228 14.96 -17.24 4.94
CA ALA A 228 14.80 -17.78 6.31
C ALA A 228 13.33 -17.77 6.74
N VAL A 229 12.62 -16.66 6.50
CA VAL A 229 11.18 -16.53 6.77
C VAL A 229 10.38 -17.50 5.90
N GLU A 230 10.68 -17.56 4.60
CA GLU A 230 10.00 -18.46 3.67
C GLU A 230 10.18 -19.94 4.08
N LYS A 231 11.38 -20.31 4.52
CA LYS A 231 11.68 -21.67 5.01
C LYS A 231 10.83 -22.02 6.24
N GLU A 232 10.74 -21.10 7.19
CA GLU A 232 9.93 -21.30 8.40
C GLU A 232 8.44 -21.33 8.05
N LEU A 233 7.97 -20.40 7.21
CA LEU A 233 6.58 -20.36 6.75
C LEU A 233 6.16 -21.68 6.09
N LEU A 234 7.01 -22.24 5.21
CA LEU A 234 6.80 -23.54 4.58
C LEU A 234 6.78 -24.70 5.57
N ALA A 235 7.46 -24.58 6.71
CA ALA A 235 7.51 -25.62 7.73
C ALA A 235 6.27 -25.60 8.64
N VAL A 236 5.73 -24.40 8.92
CA VAL A 236 4.66 -24.25 9.92
C VAL A 236 3.27 -24.11 9.32
N GLU A 237 3.15 -23.70 8.04
CA GLU A 237 1.85 -23.51 7.38
C GLU A 237 1.65 -24.55 6.26
N PRO A 238 0.71 -25.49 6.45
CA PRO A 238 0.53 -26.59 5.50
C PRO A 238 -0.17 -26.18 4.19
N ASP A 239 -0.91 -25.07 4.17
CA ASP A 239 -1.61 -24.59 2.98
C ASP A 239 -1.33 -23.11 2.70
N LEU A 240 -0.31 -22.88 1.88
CA LEU A 240 0.09 -21.55 1.42
C LEU A 240 -0.57 -21.16 0.08
N ARG A 241 -1.41 -22.00 -0.51
CA ARG A 241 -2.06 -21.66 -1.78
C ARG A 241 -2.80 -20.34 -1.68
N ALA A 242 -2.55 -19.48 -2.64
CA ALA A 242 -3.19 -18.17 -2.73
C ALA A 242 -3.44 -17.80 -4.20
N THR A 243 -4.57 -17.19 -4.47
CA THR A 243 -4.94 -16.71 -5.81
C THR A 243 -4.01 -15.60 -6.25
N LEU A 244 -3.65 -14.71 -5.31
CA LEU A 244 -2.78 -13.58 -5.50
C LEU A 244 -1.60 -13.66 -4.51
N PHE A 245 -0.41 -13.34 -5.00
CA PHE A 245 0.81 -13.24 -4.22
C PHE A 245 1.39 -11.83 -4.36
N HIS A 246 1.54 -11.13 -3.25
CA HIS A 246 2.34 -9.92 -3.20
C HIS A 246 3.81 -10.32 -3.10
N ALA A 247 4.59 -9.96 -4.13
CA ALA A 247 5.98 -10.36 -4.23
C ALA A 247 6.79 -9.82 -3.06
N ALA A 248 7.48 -10.70 -2.37
CA ALA A 248 8.28 -10.34 -1.21
C ALA A 248 9.43 -9.41 -1.59
N HIS A 249 9.71 -8.43 -0.71
CA HIS A 249 10.90 -7.57 -0.78
C HIS A 249 11.06 -6.94 -2.17
N HIS A 250 9.97 -6.38 -2.70
CA HIS A 250 9.90 -5.69 -4.00
C HIS A 250 10.44 -6.52 -5.19
N GLY A 251 10.43 -7.84 -5.07
CA GLY A 251 11.03 -8.73 -6.07
C GLY A 251 12.55 -8.92 -5.91
N SER A 252 13.08 -8.77 -4.68
CA SER A 252 14.48 -9.05 -4.35
C SER A 252 14.82 -10.53 -4.54
N SER A 253 16.09 -10.80 -4.91
CA SER A 253 16.66 -12.15 -5.01
C SER A 253 16.90 -12.84 -3.67
N THR A 254 16.86 -12.10 -2.55
CA THR A 254 16.93 -12.67 -1.20
C THR A 254 15.65 -13.40 -0.79
N SER A 255 14.56 -13.16 -1.53
CA SER A 255 13.22 -13.67 -1.30
C SER A 255 12.65 -14.35 -2.55
N ASN A 256 11.36 -14.71 -2.53
CA ASN A 256 10.63 -15.28 -3.67
C ASN A 256 11.21 -16.61 -4.17
N THR A 257 11.56 -17.51 -3.24
CA THR A 257 12.16 -18.79 -3.60
C THR A 257 11.23 -19.65 -4.45
N ALA A 258 11.82 -20.49 -5.30
CA ALA A 258 11.04 -21.42 -6.12
C ALA A 258 10.18 -22.38 -5.27
N LYS A 259 10.61 -22.69 -4.03
CA LYS A 259 9.86 -23.53 -3.10
C LYS A 259 8.59 -22.82 -2.61
N LEU A 260 8.70 -21.54 -2.24
CA LEU A 260 7.54 -20.74 -1.84
C LEU A 260 6.56 -20.65 -3.00
N LEU A 261 7.01 -20.24 -4.20
CA LEU A 261 6.12 -20.14 -5.37
C LEU A 261 5.44 -21.45 -5.73
N ALA A 262 6.15 -22.59 -5.62
CA ALA A 262 5.56 -23.90 -5.85
C ALA A 262 4.49 -24.28 -4.81
N ALA A 263 4.57 -23.77 -3.60
CA ALA A 263 3.56 -23.95 -2.55
C ALA A 263 2.37 -22.99 -2.72
N VAL A 264 2.64 -21.72 -3.06
CA VAL A 264 1.59 -20.69 -3.23
C VAL A 264 0.77 -20.92 -4.48
N LYS A 265 1.39 -21.23 -5.62
CA LYS A 265 0.77 -21.42 -6.94
C LYS A 265 -0.17 -20.28 -7.34
N PRO A 266 0.31 -19.04 -7.33
CA PRO A 266 -0.55 -17.90 -7.58
C PRO A 266 -1.01 -17.83 -9.04
N SER A 267 -2.22 -17.29 -9.26
CA SER A 267 -2.70 -16.88 -10.59
C SER A 267 -2.23 -15.47 -10.94
N TYR A 268 -2.02 -14.63 -9.92
CA TYR A 268 -1.58 -13.24 -10.05
C TYR A 268 -0.41 -12.98 -9.11
N ILE A 269 0.57 -12.21 -9.58
CA ILE A 269 1.69 -11.71 -8.78
C ILE A 269 1.73 -10.20 -8.95
N ILE A 270 1.70 -9.48 -7.83
CA ILE A 270 1.87 -8.03 -7.81
C ILE A 270 3.21 -7.71 -7.19
N ILE A 271 3.95 -6.79 -7.80
CA ILE A 271 5.25 -6.33 -7.34
C ILE A 271 5.16 -4.83 -7.06
N SER A 272 5.26 -4.44 -5.80
CA SER A 272 5.42 -3.04 -5.41
C SER A 272 6.89 -2.67 -5.56
N CYS A 273 7.21 -1.75 -6.45
CA CYS A 273 8.59 -1.28 -6.68
C CYS A 273 8.58 0.07 -7.37
N GLY A 274 9.66 0.84 -7.23
CA GLY A 274 9.81 2.15 -7.85
C GLY A 274 10.50 2.08 -9.21
N LEU A 275 10.12 2.97 -10.12
CA LEU A 275 10.79 3.12 -11.42
C LEU A 275 12.25 3.53 -11.20
N ASP A 276 13.17 2.91 -11.95
CA ASP A 276 14.61 3.20 -11.92
C ASP A 276 15.23 3.17 -10.50
N ASN A 277 14.69 2.31 -9.62
CA ASN A 277 15.15 2.21 -8.24
C ASN A 277 16.61 1.74 -8.14
N SER A 278 17.33 2.24 -7.15
CA SER A 278 18.78 1.98 -6.96
C SER A 278 19.11 0.55 -6.54
N TYR A 279 18.13 -0.24 -6.13
CA TYR A 279 18.27 -1.64 -5.71
C TYR A 279 18.27 -2.60 -6.91
N GLY A 280 17.78 -2.15 -8.08
CA GLY A 280 17.56 -2.98 -9.25
C GLY A 280 16.38 -3.94 -9.12
N HIS A 281 15.45 -3.65 -8.22
CA HIS A 281 14.22 -4.41 -8.02
C HIS A 281 13.17 -4.10 -9.10
N PRO A 282 12.41 -5.11 -9.56
CA PRO A 282 12.58 -6.54 -9.26
C PRO A 282 13.79 -7.11 -10.00
N HIS A 283 14.57 -7.98 -9.35
CA HIS A 283 15.73 -8.62 -9.97
C HIS A 283 15.32 -9.51 -11.17
N ALA A 284 16.10 -9.48 -12.24
CA ALA A 284 15.78 -10.20 -13.48
C ALA A 284 15.55 -11.71 -13.29
N GLU A 285 16.31 -12.33 -12.38
CA GLU A 285 16.14 -13.75 -12.04
C GLU A 285 14.79 -14.05 -11.36
N ILE A 286 14.27 -13.08 -10.57
CA ILE A 286 12.96 -13.19 -9.91
C ILE A 286 11.84 -12.99 -10.92
N LEU A 287 11.94 -12.00 -11.80
CA LEU A 287 11.00 -11.84 -12.91
C LEU A 287 10.91 -13.10 -13.76
N LYS A 288 12.07 -13.68 -14.14
CA LYS A 288 12.11 -14.95 -14.87
C LYS A 288 11.42 -16.08 -14.10
N ARG A 289 11.61 -16.15 -12.78
CA ARG A 289 10.97 -17.16 -11.92
C ARG A 289 9.45 -16.99 -11.89
N PHE A 290 8.99 -15.73 -11.77
CA PHE A 290 7.56 -15.39 -11.82
C PHE A 290 6.94 -15.75 -13.17
N GLN A 291 7.59 -15.38 -14.29
CA GLN A 291 7.13 -15.77 -15.63
C GLN A 291 7.02 -17.28 -15.81
N GLN A 292 7.96 -18.04 -15.25
CA GLN A 292 7.95 -19.51 -15.28
C GLN A 292 6.82 -20.13 -14.45
N SER A 293 6.27 -19.40 -13.46
CA SER A 293 5.11 -19.88 -12.69
C SER A 293 3.82 -19.87 -13.49
N GLY A 294 3.74 -19.12 -14.58
CA GLY A 294 2.54 -18.95 -15.40
C GLY A 294 1.53 -17.95 -14.82
N ALA A 295 1.84 -17.25 -13.72
CA ALA A 295 1.00 -16.22 -13.16
C ALA A 295 1.03 -14.95 -14.02
N ALA A 296 -0.07 -14.19 -14.05
CA ALA A 296 -0.08 -12.83 -14.58
C ALA A 296 0.68 -11.91 -13.61
N ILE A 297 1.59 -11.09 -14.15
CA ILE A 297 2.49 -10.24 -13.36
C ILE A 297 2.13 -8.78 -13.62
N TYR A 298 1.98 -8.01 -12.53
CA TYR A 298 1.78 -6.57 -12.55
C TYR A 298 2.80 -5.90 -11.63
N ARG A 299 3.23 -4.67 -11.98
CA ARG A 299 4.28 -3.94 -11.27
C ARG A 299 3.85 -2.49 -11.09
N THR A 300 4.00 -1.94 -9.87
CA THR A 300 3.59 -0.55 -9.61
C THR A 300 4.41 0.47 -10.37
N ASP A 301 5.69 0.21 -10.64
CA ASP A 301 6.56 1.10 -11.44
C ASP A 301 6.16 1.23 -12.92
N HIS A 302 5.43 0.25 -13.46
CA HIS A 302 4.91 0.25 -14.83
C HIS A 302 3.41 0.54 -14.90
N ASN A 303 2.66 0.08 -13.92
CA ASN A 303 1.20 0.09 -13.92
C ASN A 303 0.59 1.18 -13.02
N GLY A 304 1.41 1.94 -12.28
CA GLY A 304 0.92 2.81 -11.21
C GLY A 304 0.26 1.99 -10.09
N SER A 305 -0.67 2.56 -9.37
CA SER A 305 -1.45 1.81 -8.39
C SER A 305 -2.31 0.74 -9.08
N ILE A 306 -2.37 -0.46 -8.48
CA ILE A 306 -3.06 -1.62 -9.03
C ILE A 306 -4.19 -2.03 -8.09
N VAL A 307 -5.42 -2.08 -8.59
CA VAL A 307 -6.58 -2.54 -7.81
C VAL A 307 -7.02 -3.91 -8.33
N VAL A 308 -7.04 -4.90 -7.46
CA VAL A 308 -7.59 -6.23 -7.74
C VAL A 308 -8.98 -6.31 -7.11
N SER A 309 -10.01 -6.33 -7.95
CA SER A 309 -11.40 -6.43 -7.51
C SER A 309 -11.90 -7.87 -7.64
N VAL A 310 -12.59 -8.34 -6.63
CA VAL A 310 -13.22 -9.67 -6.60
C VAL A 310 -14.72 -9.50 -6.38
N SER A 311 -15.50 -9.89 -7.37
CA SER A 311 -16.96 -9.84 -7.26
C SER A 311 -17.50 -10.84 -6.23
N PRO A 312 -18.74 -10.68 -5.72
CA PRO A 312 -19.38 -11.67 -4.86
C PRO A 312 -19.44 -13.09 -5.49
N GLY A 313 -19.42 -13.17 -6.82
CA GLY A 313 -19.36 -14.42 -7.57
C GLY A 313 -17.97 -15.03 -7.69
N GLY A 314 -16.93 -14.36 -7.18
CA GLY A 314 -15.54 -14.82 -7.25
C GLY A 314 -14.82 -14.45 -8.56
N GLU A 315 -15.41 -13.63 -9.44
CA GLU A 315 -14.75 -13.13 -10.63
C GLU A 315 -13.70 -12.09 -10.24
N ILE A 316 -12.49 -12.23 -10.78
CA ILE A 316 -11.34 -11.37 -10.48
C ILE A 316 -11.06 -10.46 -11.66
N THR A 317 -10.96 -9.17 -11.40
CA THR A 317 -10.56 -8.16 -12.38
C THR A 317 -9.38 -7.36 -11.82
N VAL A 318 -8.36 -7.14 -12.64
CA VAL A 318 -7.20 -6.33 -12.27
C VAL A 318 -7.28 -4.99 -13.00
N HIS A 319 -7.22 -3.90 -12.26
CA HIS A 319 -7.32 -2.52 -12.75
C HIS A 319 -6.02 -1.78 -12.46
N PRO A 320 -5.05 -1.77 -13.37
CA PRO A 320 -3.88 -0.91 -13.26
C PRO A 320 -4.27 0.55 -13.54
N ALA A 321 -3.63 1.51 -12.88
CA ALA A 321 -3.86 2.95 -13.13
C ALA A 321 -3.38 3.36 -14.55
N THR A 322 -2.37 2.67 -15.07
CA THR A 322 -1.87 2.84 -16.45
C THR A 322 -1.84 1.48 -17.15
N GLU A 323 -2.42 1.42 -18.34
CA GLU A 323 -2.30 0.25 -19.21
C GLU A 323 -0.88 0.23 -19.80
N SER A 324 0.03 -0.51 -19.21
CA SER A 324 1.27 -0.95 -19.86
C SER A 324 1.12 -2.43 -20.21
N GLU A 325 1.68 -2.85 -21.36
CA GLU A 325 1.68 -4.26 -21.75
C GLU A 325 2.25 -5.10 -20.59
N ALA A 326 1.56 -6.18 -20.23
CA ALA A 326 2.01 -7.15 -19.24
C ALA A 326 3.42 -7.64 -19.60
N ALA A 327 4.35 -7.54 -18.69
CA ALA A 327 5.77 -7.86 -18.90
C ALA A 327 6.02 -9.36 -19.08
#